data_bd0bdeb5128be49da60a55909dd5ef9c
#
_entry.id   bd0bdeb5128be49da60a55909dd5ef9c
#
_cell.length_a   1.000
_cell.length_b   1.000
_cell.length_c   1.000
_cell.angle_alpha   90.00
_cell.angle_beta   90.00
_cell.angle_gamma   90.00
#
_symmetry.space_group_name_H-M   'P 1'
#
loop_
_entity.id
_entity.type
_entity.pdbx_description
1 polymer ?
#
loop_
_entity_poly.entity_id
_entity_poly.type
_entity_poly.pdbx_seq_one_letter_code
_entity_poly.pdbx_strand_id
1 'polypeptide(L)'
;MGLGAVYTFGPTFRAENSNTTRHLAEFWMVEPEVAFDNLEDTIALAEALLKCLLDYVLKQCPTELDFLNQRLLNYSNEQDRAELRLLERLRFVLAEPFARITYTEAIALLKEAESNKQGKFVYPVTDWGMDLQSEHERYLVEHHFKRPVVITDYPKDIKAFYMRQNDDGKTVAAMDVLFPGIGEIIGGSQREERIDYLEKAMQRTSIQDLNWYLDTRRFGTVPHSGFGLGLDRLILFITGMENIRDVIPFPRTPGHVPC
;
A
#
# COMPACT_ATOMS: atom_id res chain seq x y z
N MET A 1 -1.28 -13.99 17.76
CA MET A 1 -0.33 -14.77 18.56
C MET A 1 -0.87 -16.13 19.01
N GLY A 2 -2.10 -16.22 19.44
CA GLY A 2 -2.67 -17.52 19.86
C GLY A 2 -2.95 -18.53 18.74
N LEU A 3 -3.05 -18.08 17.50
CA LEU A 3 -3.43 -18.92 16.34
C LEU A 3 -2.32 -19.09 15.28
N GLY A 4 -1.17 -18.47 15.47
CA GLY A 4 -0.04 -18.53 14.53
C GLY A 4 -0.25 -17.63 13.32
N ALA A 5 -0.92 -18.11 12.27
CA ALA A 5 -1.27 -17.32 11.09
C ALA A 5 -2.78 -17.07 11.05
N VAL A 6 -3.18 -15.82 10.86
CA VAL A 6 -4.58 -15.40 10.77
C VAL A 6 -4.76 -14.37 9.67
N TYR A 7 -5.98 -14.18 9.22
CA TYR A 7 -6.34 -13.01 8.41
C TYR A 7 -7.76 -12.53 8.75
N THR A 8 -8.00 -11.25 8.54
CA THR A 8 -9.33 -10.69 8.48
C THR A 8 -9.70 -10.35 7.04
N PHE A 9 -10.97 -10.45 6.70
CA PHE A 9 -11.54 -9.98 5.45
C PHE A 9 -12.87 -9.32 5.76
N GLY A 10 -12.90 -8.00 5.70
CA GLY A 10 -14.08 -7.25 6.11
C GLY A 10 -13.99 -5.76 5.88
N PRO A 11 -15.06 -5.03 6.24
CA PRO A 11 -15.11 -3.58 6.10
C PRO A 11 -14.22 -2.89 7.12
N THR A 12 -13.55 -1.84 6.65
CA THR A 12 -12.77 -0.91 7.45
C THR A 12 -13.36 0.48 7.30
N PHE A 13 -13.38 1.24 8.40
CA PHE A 13 -13.96 2.59 8.46
C PHE A 13 -12.88 3.61 8.82
N ARG A 14 -12.82 4.71 8.06
CA ARG A 14 -11.97 5.86 8.36
C ARG A 14 -12.77 7.15 8.31
N ALA A 15 -12.73 7.90 9.40
CA ALA A 15 -13.41 9.21 9.54
C ALA A 15 -12.51 10.36 9.02
N GLU A 16 -11.82 10.15 7.91
CA GLU A 16 -10.98 11.16 7.28
C GLU A 16 -11.80 12.01 6.31
N ASN A 17 -11.61 13.33 6.32
CA ASN A 17 -12.23 14.21 5.33
C ASN A 17 -11.43 14.19 4.02
N SER A 18 -11.40 13.04 3.36
CA SER A 18 -10.66 12.81 2.13
C SER A 18 -11.60 12.58 0.95
N ASN A 19 -11.63 13.53 0.01
CA ASN A 19 -12.48 13.52 -1.18
C ASN A 19 -11.64 13.32 -2.46
N THR A 20 -10.90 12.22 -2.55
CA THR A 20 -10.12 11.88 -3.73
C THR A 20 -10.74 10.71 -4.50
N THR A 21 -10.26 10.45 -5.69
CA THR A 21 -10.69 9.30 -6.52
C THR A 21 -10.26 7.94 -5.96
N ARG A 22 -9.46 7.91 -4.88
CA ARG A 22 -8.89 6.69 -4.30
C ARG A 22 -9.24 6.48 -2.83
N HIS A 23 -10.14 7.32 -2.24
CA HIS A 23 -10.53 7.23 -0.84
C HIS A 23 -12.04 7.05 -0.68
N LEU A 24 -12.39 6.15 0.22
CA LEU A 24 -13.75 5.91 0.73
C LEU A 24 -13.73 6.00 2.26
N ALA A 25 -14.87 6.32 2.88
CA ALA A 25 -15.02 6.28 4.33
C ALA A 25 -15.25 4.86 4.85
N GLU A 26 -15.80 3.96 4.02
CA GLU A 26 -15.90 2.53 4.23
C GLU A 26 -15.32 1.80 3.03
N PHE A 27 -14.40 0.87 3.27
CA PHE A 27 -13.74 0.07 2.25
C PHE A 27 -13.39 -1.31 2.80
N TRP A 28 -13.13 -2.28 1.93
CA TRP A 28 -12.80 -3.64 2.34
C TRP A 28 -11.31 -3.89 2.36
N MET A 29 -10.86 -4.62 3.38
CA MET A 29 -9.45 -5.01 3.50
C MET A 29 -9.28 -6.50 3.71
N VAL A 30 -8.18 -7.02 3.17
CA VAL A 30 -7.62 -8.33 3.51
C VAL A 30 -6.38 -8.06 4.35
N GLU A 31 -6.38 -8.53 5.61
CA GLU A 31 -5.37 -8.17 6.59
C GLU A 31 -4.78 -9.42 7.27
N PRO A 32 -3.77 -10.07 6.67
CA PRO A 32 -3.05 -11.17 7.30
C PRO A 32 -2.11 -10.68 8.40
N GLU A 33 -1.99 -11.49 9.47
CA GLU A 33 -1.00 -11.36 10.54
C GLU A 33 -0.40 -12.74 10.80
N VAL A 34 0.93 -12.83 10.75
CA VAL A 34 1.66 -14.10 10.85
C VAL A 34 2.68 -14.03 11.97
N ALA A 35 2.57 -14.97 12.91
CA ALA A 35 3.52 -15.14 14.00
C ALA A 35 4.85 -15.72 13.46
N PHE A 36 5.95 -15.24 14.03
CA PHE A 36 7.34 -15.57 13.69
C PHE A 36 7.85 -15.02 12.36
N ASP A 37 7.01 -14.37 11.55
CA ASP A 37 7.43 -13.69 10.33
C ASP A 37 8.10 -12.35 10.66
N ASN A 38 9.12 -12.03 9.86
CA ASN A 38 9.76 -10.72 9.82
C ASN A 38 9.25 -9.91 8.62
N LEU A 39 9.83 -8.73 8.37
CA LEU A 39 9.43 -7.87 7.25
C LEU A 39 9.62 -8.54 5.89
N GLU A 40 10.73 -9.28 5.69
CA GLU A 40 11.03 -9.97 4.43
C GLU A 40 10.02 -11.07 4.10
N ASP A 41 9.61 -11.84 5.12
CA ASP A 41 8.59 -12.88 4.99
C ASP A 41 7.25 -12.26 4.60
N THR A 42 6.91 -11.12 5.21
CA THR A 42 5.68 -10.37 4.90
C THR A 42 5.69 -9.80 3.47
N ILE A 43 6.82 -9.28 3.00
CA ILE A 43 6.98 -8.82 1.62
C ILE A 43 6.77 -9.98 0.64
N ALA A 44 7.37 -11.13 0.92
CA ALA A 44 7.22 -12.32 0.08
C ALA A 44 5.76 -12.80 0.02
N LEU A 45 5.06 -12.81 1.16
CA LEU A 45 3.64 -13.16 1.22
C LEU A 45 2.77 -12.16 0.45
N ALA A 46 3.02 -10.85 0.59
CA ALA A 46 2.29 -9.80 -0.13
C ALA A 46 2.46 -9.92 -1.65
N GLU A 47 3.70 -10.13 -2.12
CA GLU A 47 3.98 -10.34 -3.54
C GLU A 47 3.29 -11.60 -4.08
N ALA A 48 3.38 -12.71 -3.34
CA ALA A 48 2.75 -13.97 -3.73
C ALA A 48 1.21 -13.84 -3.79
N LEU A 49 0.59 -13.19 -2.82
CA LEU A 49 -0.86 -12.94 -2.80
C LEU A 49 -1.30 -12.12 -4.00
N LEU A 50 -0.65 -10.99 -4.26
CA LEU A 50 -1.00 -10.11 -5.38
C LEU A 50 -0.84 -10.83 -6.72
N LYS A 51 0.26 -11.55 -6.92
CA LYS A 51 0.48 -12.34 -8.15
C LYS A 51 -0.56 -13.45 -8.32
N CYS A 52 -0.91 -14.15 -7.24
CA CYS A 52 -1.94 -15.18 -7.25
C CYS A 52 -3.31 -14.61 -7.66
N LEU A 53 -3.71 -13.47 -7.08
CA LEU A 53 -4.99 -12.83 -7.38
C LEU A 53 -5.06 -12.33 -8.83
N LEU A 54 -4.01 -11.71 -9.33
CA LEU A 54 -3.97 -11.23 -10.72
C LEU A 54 -3.93 -12.37 -11.74
N ASP A 55 -3.16 -13.42 -11.48
CA ASP A 55 -3.16 -14.62 -12.32
C ASP A 55 -4.52 -15.31 -12.34
N TYR A 56 -5.19 -15.40 -11.18
CA TYR A 56 -6.54 -15.92 -11.07
C TYR A 56 -7.52 -15.12 -11.94
N VAL A 57 -7.52 -13.79 -11.82
CA VAL A 57 -8.44 -12.94 -12.58
C VAL A 57 -8.18 -13.04 -14.08
N LEU A 58 -6.91 -13.06 -14.53
CA LEU A 58 -6.56 -13.23 -15.94
C LEU A 58 -7.04 -14.57 -16.53
N LYS A 59 -7.07 -15.62 -15.69
CA LYS A 59 -7.50 -16.97 -16.12
C LYS A 59 -9.00 -17.21 -16.01
N GLN A 60 -9.64 -16.66 -14.98
CA GLN A 60 -11.02 -16.99 -14.64
C GLN A 60 -12.05 -15.94 -15.12
N CYS A 61 -11.61 -14.70 -15.38
CA CYS A 61 -12.47 -13.58 -15.78
C CYS A 61 -12.11 -12.99 -17.16
N PRO A 62 -11.81 -13.80 -18.20
CA PRO A 62 -11.37 -13.24 -19.50
C PRO A 62 -12.46 -12.41 -20.18
N THR A 63 -13.72 -12.80 -20.08
CA THR A 63 -14.85 -12.09 -20.72
C THR A 63 -15.05 -10.71 -20.11
N GLU A 64 -14.99 -10.61 -18.78
CA GLU A 64 -15.12 -9.35 -18.04
C GLU A 64 -13.93 -8.42 -18.33
N LEU A 65 -12.73 -8.98 -18.36
CA LEU A 65 -11.53 -8.23 -18.69
C LEU A 65 -11.53 -7.71 -20.13
N ASP A 66 -12.00 -8.51 -21.09
CA ASP A 66 -12.14 -8.09 -22.49
C ASP A 66 -13.17 -6.95 -22.62
N PHE A 67 -14.31 -7.07 -21.94
CA PHE A 67 -15.32 -5.99 -21.89
C PHE A 67 -14.72 -4.69 -21.32
N LEU A 68 -14.04 -4.75 -20.18
CA LEU A 68 -13.42 -3.61 -19.54
C LEU A 68 -12.31 -2.99 -20.41
N ASN A 69 -11.49 -3.83 -21.05
CA ASN A 69 -10.44 -3.37 -21.97
C ASN A 69 -11.04 -2.65 -23.18
N GLN A 70 -12.11 -3.16 -23.78
CA GLN A 70 -12.82 -2.50 -24.88
C GLN A 70 -13.44 -1.17 -24.42
N ARG A 71 -14.05 -1.15 -23.23
CA ARG A 71 -14.58 0.08 -22.63
C ARG A 71 -13.50 1.16 -22.56
N LEU A 72 -12.33 0.85 -22.01
CA LEU A 72 -11.22 1.80 -21.88
C LEU A 72 -10.75 2.30 -23.27
N LEU A 73 -10.67 1.43 -24.26
CA LEU A 73 -10.28 1.82 -25.62
C LEU A 73 -11.28 2.77 -26.30
N ASN A 74 -12.57 2.63 -25.98
CA ASN A 74 -13.64 3.43 -26.57
C ASN A 74 -13.84 4.79 -25.90
N TYR A 75 -13.58 4.91 -24.60
CA TYR A 75 -13.89 6.10 -23.80
C TYR A 75 -12.69 7.00 -23.51
N SER A 76 -11.46 6.51 -23.66
CA SER A 76 -10.28 7.35 -23.45
C SER A 76 -9.94 8.14 -24.71
N ASN A 77 -9.74 9.46 -24.56
CA ASN A 77 -9.10 10.27 -25.59
C ASN A 77 -7.71 9.71 -25.88
N GLU A 78 -7.22 9.90 -27.12
CA GLU A 78 -5.88 9.40 -27.50
C GLU A 78 -4.74 9.88 -26.58
N GLN A 79 -4.91 11.05 -25.95
CA GLN A 79 -3.95 11.64 -25.02
C GLN A 79 -4.04 11.07 -23.60
N ASP A 80 -5.18 10.49 -23.20
CA ASP A 80 -5.43 9.91 -21.86
C ASP A 80 -5.32 8.38 -21.86
N ARG A 81 -5.02 7.77 -23.00
CA ARG A 81 -4.75 6.33 -23.06
C ARG A 81 -3.53 6.05 -22.19
N ALA A 82 -3.78 5.40 -21.07
CA ALA A 82 -2.72 4.94 -20.19
C ALA A 82 -1.63 4.27 -21.03
N GLU A 83 -0.37 4.55 -20.73
CA GLU A 83 0.79 4.01 -21.46
C GLU A 83 0.73 2.47 -21.62
N LEU A 84 0.01 1.79 -20.72
CA LEU A 84 -0.27 0.36 -20.79
C LEU A 84 -1.79 0.10 -20.90
N ARG A 85 -2.20 -0.70 -21.87
CA ARG A 85 -3.56 -1.26 -21.95
C ARG A 85 -3.86 -2.09 -20.71
N LEU A 86 -5.16 -2.23 -20.34
CA LEU A 86 -5.56 -2.93 -19.13
C LEU A 86 -4.86 -4.29 -18.95
N LEU A 87 -4.95 -5.16 -19.96
CA LEU A 87 -4.33 -6.49 -19.89
C LEU A 87 -2.80 -6.45 -19.83
N GLU A 88 -2.17 -5.50 -20.50
CA GLU A 88 -0.72 -5.29 -20.44
C GLU A 88 -0.30 -4.85 -19.05
N ARG A 89 -1.08 -3.96 -18.41
CA ARG A 89 -0.83 -3.51 -17.03
C ARG A 89 -0.93 -4.63 -16.01
N LEU A 90 -1.93 -5.53 -16.14
CA LEU A 90 -2.04 -6.70 -15.26
C LEU A 90 -0.86 -7.67 -15.47
N ARG A 91 -0.49 -7.93 -16.72
CA ARG A 91 0.66 -8.79 -17.05
C ARG A 91 1.99 -8.18 -16.61
N PHE A 92 2.13 -6.87 -16.68
CA PHE A 92 3.31 -6.15 -16.20
C PHE A 92 3.63 -6.47 -14.74
N VAL A 93 2.63 -6.54 -13.88
CA VAL A 93 2.81 -6.90 -12.46
C VAL A 93 3.28 -8.34 -12.28
N LEU A 94 2.88 -9.25 -13.19
CA LEU A 94 3.26 -10.67 -13.13
C LEU A 94 4.64 -10.97 -13.72
N ALA A 95 5.14 -10.11 -14.60
CA ALA A 95 6.30 -10.40 -15.44
C ALA A 95 7.59 -10.58 -14.64
N GLU A 96 7.79 -9.74 -13.61
CA GLU A 96 9.06 -9.66 -12.89
C GLU A 96 8.83 -9.70 -11.36
N PRO A 97 9.86 -10.06 -10.58
CA PRO A 97 9.84 -9.83 -9.13
C PRO A 97 9.67 -8.32 -8.83
N PHE A 98 9.00 -7.99 -7.75
CA PHE A 98 8.86 -6.59 -7.33
C PHE A 98 10.25 -6.00 -7.00
N ALA A 99 10.48 -4.76 -7.45
CA ALA A 99 11.68 -4.05 -7.06
C ALA A 99 11.61 -3.72 -5.56
N ARG A 100 12.75 -3.74 -4.88
CA ARG A 100 12.85 -3.42 -3.45
C ARG A 100 13.80 -2.27 -3.27
N ILE A 101 13.39 -1.29 -2.45
CA ILE A 101 14.16 -0.08 -2.19
C ILE A 101 13.79 0.45 -0.81
N THR A 102 14.76 1.01 -0.11
CA THR A 102 14.49 1.71 1.14
C THR A 102 13.90 3.10 0.87
N TYR A 103 13.15 3.64 1.82
CA TYR A 103 12.65 5.01 1.75
C TYR A 103 13.79 6.04 1.53
N THR A 104 14.93 5.82 2.17
CA THR A 104 16.11 6.71 2.03
C THR A 104 16.63 6.73 0.60
N GLU A 105 16.75 5.57 -0.03
CA GLU A 105 17.14 5.45 -1.44
C GLU A 105 16.07 6.03 -2.38
N ALA A 106 14.78 5.80 -2.07
CA ALA A 106 13.69 6.38 -2.85
C ALA A 106 13.74 7.91 -2.85
N ILE A 107 13.96 8.57 -1.71
CA ILE A 107 14.12 10.03 -1.62
C ILE A 107 15.35 10.49 -2.44
N ALA A 108 16.46 9.77 -2.37
CA ALA A 108 17.66 10.11 -3.14
C ALA A 108 17.39 10.06 -4.66
N LEU A 109 16.74 9.00 -5.15
CA LEU A 109 16.36 8.85 -6.56
C LEU A 109 15.38 9.94 -7.01
N LEU A 110 14.40 10.28 -6.20
CA LEU A 110 13.43 11.32 -6.54
C LEU A 110 14.07 12.70 -6.60
N LYS A 111 14.99 13.04 -5.67
CA LYS A 111 15.78 14.29 -5.71
C LYS A 111 16.66 14.36 -6.94
N GLU A 112 17.28 13.26 -7.31
CA GLU A 112 18.08 13.18 -8.54
C GLU A 112 17.23 13.40 -9.78
N ALA A 113 16.07 12.74 -9.87
CA ALA A 113 15.13 12.89 -10.96
C ALA A 113 14.64 14.33 -11.14
N GLU A 114 14.34 15.01 -10.02
CA GLU A 114 13.93 16.42 -10.03
C GLU A 114 15.07 17.34 -10.50
N SER A 115 16.28 17.12 -10.00
CA SER A 115 17.47 17.88 -10.38
C SER A 115 17.81 17.74 -11.85
N ASN A 116 17.69 16.53 -12.40
CA ASN A 116 17.95 16.20 -13.80
C ASN A 116 16.77 16.53 -14.74
N LYS A 117 15.68 17.12 -14.22
CA LYS A 117 14.43 17.41 -14.95
C LYS A 117 13.77 16.18 -15.61
N GLN A 118 14.06 15.00 -15.13
CA GLN A 118 13.42 13.74 -15.53
C GLN A 118 12.07 13.54 -14.85
N GLY A 119 11.89 14.11 -13.65
CA GLY A 119 10.63 14.20 -12.92
C GLY A 119 10.25 15.65 -12.68
N LYS A 120 9.02 16.03 -13.10
CA LYS A 120 8.42 17.32 -12.70
C LYS A 120 7.34 17.02 -11.69
N PHE A 121 7.64 17.27 -10.43
CA PHE A 121 6.69 17.07 -9.34
C PHE A 121 5.98 18.38 -8.99
N VAL A 122 4.66 18.30 -8.76
CA VAL A 122 3.86 19.41 -8.24
C VAL A 122 4.25 19.67 -6.79
N TYR A 123 4.52 18.59 -6.06
CA TYR A 123 5.05 18.63 -4.69
C TYR A 123 6.56 18.35 -4.71
N PRO A 124 7.42 19.37 -4.56
CA PRO A 124 8.86 19.18 -4.60
C PRO A 124 9.36 18.17 -3.57
N VAL A 125 10.39 17.42 -3.91
CA VAL A 125 11.04 16.50 -2.97
C VAL A 125 11.91 17.30 -2.01
N THR A 126 11.41 17.53 -0.80
CA THR A 126 12.08 18.34 0.21
C THR A 126 13.09 17.51 1.00
N ASP A 127 12.89 17.35 2.29
CA ASP A 127 13.83 16.69 3.17
C ASP A 127 13.45 15.25 3.47
N TRP A 128 14.40 14.49 3.98
CA TRP A 128 14.15 13.16 4.50
C TRP A 128 13.12 13.22 5.63
N GLY A 129 12.11 12.37 5.58
CA GLY A 129 10.99 12.37 6.52
C GLY A 129 9.70 12.97 5.96
N MET A 130 9.69 13.45 4.71
CA MET A 130 8.45 13.88 4.05
C MET A 130 7.56 12.69 3.67
N ASP A 131 6.24 12.90 3.64
CA ASP A 131 5.32 11.93 3.06
C ASP A 131 5.46 11.89 1.53
N LEU A 132 5.63 10.69 0.97
CA LEU A 132 5.61 10.50 -0.47
C LEU A 132 4.21 10.79 -1.01
N GLN A 133 4.15 11.62 -2.05
CA GLN A 133 2.90 11.89 -2.75
C GLN A 133 2.70 10.88 -3.88
N SER A 134 1.46 10.71 -4.33
CA SER A 134 1.12 9.78 -5.41
C SER A 134 1.94 9.93 -6.68
N GLU A 135 2.37 11.15 -7.01
CA GLU A 135 3.22 11.41 -8.17
C GLU A 135 4.64 10.85 -7.99
N HIS A 136 5.18 10.89 -6.74
CA HIS A 136 6.46 10.30 -6.39
C HIS A 136 6.43 8.78 -6.50
N GLU A 137 5.38 8.16 -5.95
CA GLU A 137 5.14 6.72 -6.03
C GLU A 137 5.02 6.24 -7.48
N ARG A 138 4.22 6.94 -8.29
CA ARG A 138 4.06 6.62 -9.71
C ARG A 138 5.35 6.78 -10.49
N TYR A 139 6.13 7.83 -10.23
CA TYR A 139 7.43 8.01 -10.87
C TYR A 139 8.35 6.81 -10.62
N LEU A 140 8.44 6.33 -9.38
CA LEU A 140 9.27 5.17 -9.03
C LEU A 140 8.82 3.92 -9.80
N VAL A 141 7.51 3.65 -9.85
CA VAL A 141 6.95 2.46 -10.50
C VAL A 141 7.02 2.54 -12.03
N GLU A 142 6.58 3.65 -12.61
CA GLU A 142 6.30 3.76 -14.05
C GLU A 142 7.53 4.21 -14.86
N HIS A 143 8.36 5.07 -14.27
CA HIS A 143 9.49 5.69 -14.98
C HIS A 143 10.83 5.10 -14.57
N HIS A 144 11.08 4.94 -13.26
CA HIS A 144 12.39 4.50 -12.79
C HIS A 144 12.56 2.99 -12.85
N PHE A 145 11.76 2.23 -12.08
CA PHE A 145 11.91 0.77 -12.00
C PHE A 145 11.19 0.02 -13.11
N LYS A 146 10.12 0.59 -13.67
CA LYS A 146 9.26 -0.03 -14.70
C LYS A 146 8.77 -1.41 -14.27
N ARG A 147 8.36 -1.54 -13.02
CA ARG A 147 7.77 -2.71 -12.36
C ARG A 147 7.21 -2.31 -11.00
N PRO A 148 6.37 -3.15 -10.35
CA PRO A 148 5.94 -2.88 -8.98
C PRO A 148 7.12 -2.68 -8.04
N VAL A 149 6.96 -1.80 -7.06
CA VAL A 149 8.01 -1.41 -6.13
C VAL A 149 7.55 -1.64 -4.69
N VAL A 150 8.41 -2.22 -3.89
CA VAL A 150 8.25 -2.28 -2.43
C VAL A 150 9.20 -1.27 -1.82
N ILE A 151 8.66 -0.28 -1.11
CA ILE A 151 9.46 0.66 -0.34
C ILE A 151 9.46 0.23 1.10
N THR A 152 10.66 0.16 1.72
CA THR A 152 10.84 -0.28 3.11
C THR A 152 11.52 0.79 3.95
N ASP A 153 11.62 0.55 5.26
CA ASP A 153 12.44 1.32 6.20
C ASP A 153 12.10 2.82 6.22
N TYR A 154 10.82 3.09 6.41
CA TYR A 154 10.29 4.44 6.50
C TYR A 154 10.72 5.16 7.79
N PRO A 155 10.82 6.50 7.76
CA PRO A 155 11.03 7.29 8.97
C PRO A 155 9.95 6.98 10.03
N LYS A 156 10.38 6.75 11.27
CA LYS A 156 9.47 6.41 12.39
C LYS A 156 8.44 7.49 12.70
N ASP A 157 8.73 8.74 12.32
CA ASP A 157 7.89 9.89 12.69
C ASP A 157 6.68 10.07 11.74
N ILE A 158 6.71 9.42 10.56
CA ILE A 158 5.61 9.43 9.60
C ILE A 158 4.85 8.11 9.52
N LYS A 159 5.20 7.12 10.34
CA LYS A 159 4.54 5.81 10.39
C LYS A 159 3.95 5.52 11.77
N ALA A 160 3.09 4.51 11.84
CA ALA A 160 2.34 4.19 13.05
C ALA A 160 3.24 3.71 14.21
N PHE A 161 2.85 4.02 15.43
CA PHE A 161 3.59 3.76 16.66
C PHE A 161 3.91 2.28 16.90
N TYR A 162 3.09 1.37 16.38
CA TYR A 162 3.21 -0.08 16.59
C TYR A 162 4.18 -0.78 15.63
N MET A 163 4.77 -0.07 14.69
CA MET A 163 5.74 -0.62 13.77
C MET A 163 7.10 -0.78 14.43
N ARG A 164 7.77 -1.91 14.18
CA ARG A 164 9.05 -2.25 14.80
C ARG A 164 10.13 -1.24 14.43
N GLN A 165 10.72 -0.60 15.45
CA GLN A 165 11.82 0.33 15.22
C GLN A 165 13.09 -0.44 14.84
N ASN A 166 13.75 -0.01 13.76
CA ASN A 166 15.03 -0.53 13.30
C ASN A 166 16.17 -0.12 14.24
N ASP A 167 17.30 -0.82 14.15
CA ASP A 167 18.45 -0.60 15.03
C ASP A 167 19.16 0.73 14.80
N ASP A 168 18.89 1.41 13.66
CA ASP A 168 19.35 2.77 13.37
C ASP A 168 18.69 3.85 14.26
N GLY A 169 17.63 3.48 14.96
CA GLY A 169 16.85 4.37 15.83
C GLY A 169 16.05 5.45 15.10
N LYS A 170 16.06 5.48 13.77
CA LYS A 170 15.43 6.51 12.92
C LYS A 170 14.29 5.96 12.07
N THR A 171 14.41 4.72 11.62
CA THR A 171 13.44 4.06 10.74
C THR A 171 12.65 2.97 11.44
N VAL A 172 11.61 2.51 10.79
CA VAL A 172 10.78 1.37 11.21
C VAL A 172 10.68 0.33 10.09
N ALA A 173 10.54 -0.93 10.45
CA ALA A 173 10.34 -2.05 9.55
C ALA A 173 8.92 -2.02 8.94
N ALA A 174 8.65 -0.99 8.17
CA ALA A 174 7.43 -0.78 7.41
C ALA A 174 7.65 -1.14 5.94
N MET A 175 6.60 -1.47 5.24
CA MET A 175 6.59 -1.63 3.78
C MET A 175 5.33 -1.02 3.17
N ASP A 176 5.48 -0.41 2.00
CA ASP A 176 4.38 -0.08 1.11
C ASP A 176 4.65 -0.73 -0.26
N VAL A 177 3.67 -1.42 -0.81
CA VAL A 177 3.74 -2.02 -2.15
C VAL A 177 3.03 -1.08 -3.12
N LEU A 178 3.76 -0.62 -4.13
CA LEU A 178 3.31 0.35 -5.11
C LEU A 178 3.03 -0.29 -6.47
N PHE A 179 1.88 0.03 -7.03
CA PHE A 179 1.44 -0.42 -8.36
C PHE A 179 1.32 0.75 -9.33
N PRO A 180 1.46 0.49 -10.67
CA PRO A 180 1.30 1.53 -11.68
C PRO A 180 -0.13 2.10 -11.69
N GLY A 181 -0.27 3.41 -11.83
CA GLY A 181 -1.55 4.12 -11.85
C GLY A 181 -2.27 4.25 -10.52
N ILE A 182 -1.97 3.39 -9.54
CA ILE A 182 -2.64 3.36 -8.23
C ILE A 182 -1.76 3.96 -7.13
N GLY A 183 -0.44 3.72 -7.15
CA GLY A 183 0.44 3.94 -6.01
C GLY A 183 0.29 2.82 -4.98
N GLU A 184 0.22 3.15 -3.70
CA GLU A 184 0.10 2.18 -2.61
C GLU A 184 -1.13 1.29 -2.76
N ILE A 185 -0.91 -0.03 -2.84
CA ILE A 185 -1.92 -1.09 -2.87
C ILE A 185 -1.93 -1.91 -1.58
N ILE A 186 -0.79 -2.09 -0.96
CA ILE A 186 -0.58 -2.74 0.33
C ILE A 186 0.29 -1.85 1.19
N GLY A 187 -0.09 -1.68 2.46
CA GLY A 187 0.75 -1.17 3.53
C GLY A 187 0.92 -2.20 4.62
N GLY A 188 2.14 -2.37 5.12
CA GLY A 188 2.42 -3.39 6.14
C GLY A 188 3.64 -3.09 6.99
N SER A 189 3.90 -3.95 7.98
CA SER A 189 5.10 -3.84 8.82
C SER A 189 5.35 -5.10 9.63
N GLN A 190 6.57 -5.26 10.10
CA GLN A 190 6.82 -6.02 11.31
C GLN A 190 6.30 -5.22 12.51
N ARG A 191 5.69 -5.91 13.49
CA ARG A 191 5.10 -5.26 14.65
C ARG A 191 6.15 -5.15 15.77
N GLU A 192 6.08 -4.06 16.56
CA GLU A 192 6.99 -3.89 17.70
C GLU A 192 6.62 -4.89 18.80
N GLU A 193 7.50 -5.83 19.06
CA GLU A 193 7.35 -6.84 20.10
C GLU A 193 8.01 -6.41 21.44
N ARG A 194 8.93 -5.45 21.39
CA ARG A 194 9.67 -4.96 22.55
C ARG A 194 8.86 -3.91 23.30
N ILE A 195 8.40 -4.24 24.50
CA ILE A 195 7.45 -3.42 25.26
C ILE A 195 7.98 -2.02 25.56
N ASP A 196 9.27 -1.90 25.91
CA ASP A 196 9.90 -0.61 26.24
C ASP A 196 9.99 0.33 25.01
N TYR A 197 10.14 -0.20 23.81
CA TYR A 197 10.08 0.58 22.56
C TYR A 197 8.66 1.02 22.26
N LEU A 198 7.69 0.13 22.45
CA LEU A 198 6.29 0.42 22.22
C LEU A 198 5.76 1.50 23.17
N GLU A 199 6.10 1.42 24.47
CA GLU A 199 5.75 2.45 25.46
C GLU A 199 6.33 3.82 25.10
N LYS A 200 7.60 3.88 24.68
CA LYS A 200 8.24 5.12 24.23
C LYS A 200 7.56 5.68 22.96
N ALA A 201 7.20 4.81 22.02
CA ALA A 201 6.50 5.22 20.79
C ALA A 201 5.11 5.79 21.10
N MET A 202 4.35 5.16 21.99
CA MET A 202 3.04 5.64 22.46
C MET A 202 3.14 6.99 23.17
N GLN A 203 4.14 7.19 24.02
CA GLN A 203 4.39 8.49 24.68
C GLN A 203 4.69 9.59 23.65
N ARG A 204 5.53 9.29 22.65
CA ARG A 204 5.88 10.24 21.57
C ARG A 204 4.65 10.67 20.77
N THR A 205 3.75 9.76 20.47
CA THR A 205 2.53 10.03 19.70
C THR A 205 1.34 10.48 20.54
N SER A 206 1.54 10.69 21.85
CA SER A 206 0.49 11.09 22.81
C SER A 206 -0.72 10.15 22.84
N ILE A 207 -0.51 8.88 22.48
CA ILE A 207 -1.57 7.86 22.52
C ILE A 207 -1.72 7.38 23.97
N GLN A 208 -2.92 7.56 24.51
CA GLN A 208 -3.29 7.15 25.86
C GLN A 208 -4.36 6.05 25.78
N ASP A 209 -4.52 5.31 26.90
CA ASP A 209 -5.59 4.31 27.09
C ASP A 209 -5.51 3.05 26.22
N LEU A 210 -4.34 2.70 25.67
CA LEU A 210 -4.11 1.44 24.98
C LEU A 210 -3.35 0.40 25.84
N ASN A 211 -3.61 0.36 27.15
CA ASN A 211 -2.97 -0.62 28.05
C ASN A 211 -3.23 -2.07 27.61
N TRP A 212 -4.43 -2.36 27.11
CA TRP A 212 -4.77 -3.67 26.55
C TRP A 212 -3.84 -4.08 25.37
N TYR A 213 -3.37 -3.10 24.58
CA TYR A 213 -2.43 -3.37 23.50
C TYR A 213 -1.02 -3.68 24.05
N LEU A 214 -0.58 -2.99 25.09
CA LEU A 214 0.66 -3.31 25.79
C LEU A 214 0.60 -4.70 26.47
N ASP A 215 -0.56 -5.10 26.97
CA ASP A 215 -0.77 -6.40 27.60
C ASP A 215 -0.52 -7.56 26.62
N THR A 216 -0.74 -7.35 25.31
CA THR A 216 -0.37 -8.32 24.27
C THR A 216 1.15 -8.54 24.15
N ARG A 217 1.96 -7.72 24.82
CA ARG A 217 3.42 -7.87 24.94
C ARG A 217 3.84 -8.29 26.34
N ARG A 218 3.14 -7.84 27.38
CA ARG A 218 3.44 -8.18 28.80
C ARG A 218 3.19 -9.64 29.10
N PHE A 219 2.10 -10.20 28.58
CA PHE A 219 1.66 -11.56 28.90
C PHE A 219 2.10 -12.62 27.87
N GLY A 220 3.00 -12.28 27.02
CA GLY A 220 3.58 -13.18 26.02
C GLY A 220 3.45 -12.62 24.62
N THR A 221 4.58 -12.55 23.92
CA THR A 221 4.65 -12.07 22.55
C THR A 221 5.64 -12.90 21.76
N VAL A 222 5.53 -12.81 20.45
CA VAL A 222 6.52 -13.33 19.49
C VAL A 222 6.74 -12.27 18.43
N PRO A 223 7.86 -12.28 17.72
CA PRO A 223 7.98 -11.52 16.47
C PRO A 223 6.80 -11.87 15.58
N HIS A 224 6.16 -10.87 15.00
CA HIS A 224 5.04 -11.08 14.07
C HIS A 224 4.95 -9.90 13.11
N SER A 225 4.35 -10.13 11.99
CA SER A 225 4.22 -9.14 10.95
C SER A 225 2.94 -9.32 10.15
N GLY A 226 2.52 -8.30 9.46
CA GLY A 226 1.32 -8.33 8.67
C GLY A 226 1.16 -7.12 7.79
N PHE A 227 0.13 -7.15 6.95
CA PHE A 227 -0.18 -6.06 6.04
C PHE A 227 -1.69 -5.91 5.83
N GLY A 228 -2.08 -4.80 5.23
CA GLY A 228 -3.43 -4.56 4.75
C GLY A 228 -3.44 -4.38 3.24
N LEU A 229 -4.22 -5.21 2.55
CA LEU A 229 -4.54 -5.05 1.13
C LEU A 229 -5.91 -4.39 1.00
N GLY A 230 -5.96 -3.20 0.40
CA GLY A 230 -7.21 -2.53 0.05
C GLY A 230 -7.89 -3.22 -1.13
N LEU A 231 -8.98 -3.97 -0.88
CA LEU A 231 -9.68 -4.71 -1.93
C LEU A 231 -10.24 -3.78 -3.01
N ASP A 232 -10.85 -2.68 -2.62
CA ASP A 232 -11.44 -1.72 -3.57
C ASP A 232 -10.36 -1.08 -4.46
N ARG A 233 -9.17 -0.81 -3.91
CA ARG A 233 -8.02 -0.35 -4.71
C ARG A 233 -7.52 -1.43 -5.68
N LEU A 234 -7.52 -2.69 -5.26
CA LEU A 234 -7.16 -3.80 -6.15
C LEU A 234 -8.19 -3.95 -7.28
N ILE A 235 -9.49 -3.86 -6.99
CA ILE A 235 -10.54 -3.89 -8.01
C ILE A 235 -10.42 -2.67 -8.94
N LEU A 236 -10.14 -1.48 -8.41
CA LEU A 236 -9.86 -0.29 -9.22
C LEU A 236 -8.72 -0.53 -10.22
N PHE A 237 -7.63 -1.16 -9.75
CA PHE A 237 -6.49 -1.54 -10.59
C PHE A 237 -6.87 -2.57 -11.66
N ILE A 238 -7.58 -3.64 -11.28
CA ILE A 238 -7.98 -4.75 -12.17
C ILE A 238 -8.97 -4.29 -13.24
N THR A 239 -9.91 -3.42 -12.90
CA THR A 239 -10.98 -2.96 -13.79
C THR A 239 -10.56 -1.78 -14.69
N GLY A 240 -9.50 -1.07 -14.30
CA GLY A 240 -9.09 0.17 -14.99
C GLY A 240 -10.06 1.34 -14.79
N MET A 241 -10.92 1.27 -13.77
CA MET A 241 -11.76 2.40 -13.40
C MET A 241 -10.92 3.55 -12.85
N GLU A 242 -11.41 4.78 -13.01
CA GLU A 242 -10.69 5.99 -12.59
C GLU A 242 -11.09 6.45 -11.19
N ASN A 243 -12.26 6.04 -10.72
CA ASN A 243 -12.80 6.45 -9.43
C ASN A 243 -13.20 5.22 -8.60
N ILE A 244 -12.71 5.15 -7.38
CA ILE A 244 -12.98 4.05 -6.45
C ILE A 244 -14.49 3.91 -6.13
N ARG A 245 -15.27 4.98 -6.28
CA ARG A 245 -16.74 4.93 -6.12
C ARG A 245 -17.43 4.05 -7.16
N ASP A 246 -16.78 3.80 -8.29
CA ASP A 246 -17.33 3.00 -9.39
C ASP A 246 -17.05 1.50 -9.23
N VAL A 247 -16.26 1.10 -8.23
CA VAL A 247 -15.88 -0.31 -7.99
C VAL A 247 -16.51 -0.90 -6.74
N ILE A 248 -17.33 -0.14 -6.04
CA ILE A 248 -18.10 -0.60 -4.89
C ILE A 248 -19.60 -0.29 -5.10
N PRO A 249 -20.52 -1.23 -4.79
CA PRO A 249 -21.96 -1.03 -5.06
C PRO A 249 -22.60 0.15 -4.33
N PHE A 250 -22.16 0.44 -3.10
CA PHE A 250 -22.70 1.50 -2.25
C PHE A 250 -21.57 2.32 -1.64
N PRO A 251 -20.93 3.23 -2.44
CA PRO A 251 -19.77 3.99 -1.97
C PRO A 251 -20.15 4.96 -0.87
N ARG A 252 -19.46 4.88 0.28
CA ARG A 252 -19.56 5.83 1.38
C ARG A 252 -18.36 6.76 1.38
N THR A 253 -18.64 8.05 1.34
CA THR A 253 -17.62 9.11 1.36
C THR A 253 -17.99 10.21 2.34
N PRO A 254 -17.05 11.10 2.74
CA PRO A 254 -17.39 12.20 3.62
C PRO A 254 -18.62 12.99 3.14
N GLY A 255 -19.59 13.15 4.03
CA GLY A 255 -20.85 13.86 3.72
C GLY A 255 -21.81 13.12 2.78
N HIS A 256 -21.51 11.90 2.34
CA HIS A 256 -22.37 11.13 1.44
C HIS A 256 -22.48 9.66 1.84
N VAL A 257 -23.69 9.26 2.18
CA VAL A 257 -24.08 7.86 2.44
C VAL A 257 -25.32 7.59 1.58
N PRO A 258 -25.17 6.91 0.44
CA PRO A 258 -26.32 6.50 -0.37
C PRO A 258 -27.08 5.38 0.35
N CYS A 259 -28.37 5.60 0.63
CA CYS A 259 -29.32 4.72 1.32
C CYS A 259 -29.11 4.61 2.82
#